data_0eb5c8ee4fe51da108345febe11e8c96
#
_entry.id   0eb5c8ee4fe51da108345febe11e8c96
#
_cell.length_a   1.000
_cell.length_b   1.000
_cell.length_c   1.000
_cell.angle_alpha   90.00
_cell.angle_beta   90.00
_cell.angle_gamma   90.00
#
_symmetry.space_group_name_H-M   'P 1'
#
loop_
_entity.id
_entity.type
_entity.pdbx_description
1 polymer ?
#
loop_
_entity_poly.entity_id
_entity_poly.type
_entity_poly.pdbx_seq_one_letter_code
_entity_poly.pdbx_strand_id
1 'polypeptide(L)'
;MTKELTGKVAFVTGSGRGLGRAMAERLAELGADVAIHDLTWSAPAKYGEAADLGAVAKAIARHGGKTAAVTGNIGDKAAVAKMREEIEAALGRVDILVNCAGGDIGASGGKPDPNDALGIPLEDIRALTENNLYGTILVCQAFVPPMVKAGSGSVINIGSAAAQFWVTNGVIYAALKAAVIHYTRCLAAAVRTEGVRVNAVSPGATKTARFEATRVVDPQKMDSSIKSLIRYGEPEEMADAVAFLAGPRSKYISGQVLRVDGGETLFPG
;
A
#
# COMPACT_ATOMS: atom_id res chain seq x y z
N MET A 1 -7.54 26.24 -9.77
CA MET A 1 -6.25 25.91 -9.12
C MET A 1 -5.76 24.60 -9.70
N THR A 2 -4.48 24.54 -10.08
CA THR A 2 -3.85 23.31 -10.56
C THR A 2 -3.80 22.29 -9.41
N LYS A 3 -4.23 21.07 -9.66
CA LYS A 3 -4.14 19.99 -8.68
C LYS A 3 -2.66 19.67 -8.43
N GLU A 4 -2.27 19.36 -7.18
CA GLU A 4 -0.84 19.30 -6.77
C GLU A 4 -0.04 18.15 -7.39
N LEU A 5 -0.70 17.11 -7.92
CA LEU A 5 -0.07 15.97 -8.59
C LEU A 5 -0.28 15.96 -10.11
N THR A 6 -0.73 17.07 -10.71
CA THR A 6 -0.91 17.18 -12.15
C THR A 6 0.39 16.88 -12.91
N GLY A 7 0.32 15.99 -13.90
CA GLY A 7 1.47 15.56 -14.70
C GLY A 7 2.36 14.52 -14.00
N LYS A 8 1.93 13.95 -12.86
CA LYS A 8 2.59 12.84 -12.19
C LYS A 8 1.90 11.53 -12.51
N VAL A 9 2.68 10.47 -12.62
CA VAL A 9 2.20 9.09 -12.77
C VAL A 9 2.38 8.38 -11.43
N ALA A 10 1.29 7.86 -10.89
CA ALA A 10 1.29 7.07 -9.66
C ALA A 10 1.01 5.59 -9.98
N PHE A 11 1.74 4.69 -9.33
CA PHE A 11 1.45 3.26 -9.35
C PHE A 11 1.14 2.78 -7.94
N VAL A 12 -0.01 2.14 -7.75
CA VAL A 12 -0.45 1.61 -6.44
C VAL A 12 -0.66 0.10 -6.56
N THR A 13 0.13 -0.69 -5.85
CA THR A 13 -0.05 -2.14 -5.82
C THR A 13 -1.20 -2.53 -4.88
N GLY A 14 -1.98 -3.58 -5.21
CA GLY A 14 -3.11 -4.01 -4.40
C GLY A 14 -4.25 -2.99 -4.34
N SER A 15 -4.46 -2.25 -5.44
CA SER A 15 -5.41 -1.14 -5.51
C SER A 15 -6.75 -1.46 -6.15
N GLY A 16 -7.03 -2.74 -6.38
CA GLY A 16 -8.37 -3.15 -6.83
C GLY A 16 -9.45 -2.95 -5.77
N ARG A 17 -9.06 -2.81 -4.49
CA ARG A 17 -9.98 -2.73 -3.34
C ARG A 17 -9.33 -2.13 -2.10
N GLY A 18 -10.16 -1.85 -1.08
CA GLY A 18 -9.75 -1.47 0.28
C GLY A 18 -8.81 -0.28 0.31
N LEU A 19 -7.77 -0.34 1.13
CA LEU A 19 -6.81 0.75 1.33
C LEU A 19 -6.13 1.18 0.02
N GLY A 20 -5.67 0.22 -0.78
CA GLY A 20 -4.99 0.53 -2.04
C GLY A 20 -5.90 1.27 -3.02
N ARG A 21 -7.18 0.91 -3.06
CA ARG A 21 -8.17 1.60 -3.89
C ARG A 21 -8.39 3.05 -3.42
N ALA A 22 -8.61 3.27 -2.13
CA ALA A 22 -8.75 4.61 -1.57
C ALA A 22 -7.51 5.49 -1.84
N MET A 23 -6.31 4.91 -1.71
CA MET A 23 -5.04 5.60 -2.04
C MET A 23 -4.98 5.97 -3.53
N ALA A 24 -5.34 5.06 -4.44
CA ALA A 24 -5.35 5.30 -5.88
C ALA A 24 -6.37 6.39 -6.26
N GLU A 25 -7.58 6.33 -5.71
CA GLU A 25 -8.63 7.36 -5.90
C GLU A 25 -8.15 8.72 -5.41
N ARG A 26 -7.54 8.78 -4.21
CA ARG A 26 -7.05 10.04 -3.64
C ARG A 26 -5.93 10.68 -4.48
N LEU A 27 -4.99 9.88 -5.00
CA LEU A 27 -3.93 10.39 -5.89
C LEU A 27 -4.52 10.92 -7.21
N ALA A 28 -5.53 10.26 -7.77
CA ALA A 28 -6.25 10.74 -8.96
C ALA A 28 -7.03 12.04 -8.71
N GLU A 29 -7.69 12.18 -7.57
CA GLU A 29 -8.35 13.42 -7.15
C GLU A 29 -7.38 14.60 -7.13
N LEU A 30 -6.12 14.36 -6.73
CA LEU A 30 -5.06 15.35 -6.73
C LEU A 30 -4.40 15.55 -8.10
N GLY A 31 -4.87 14.86 -9.14
CA GLY A 31 -4.51 15.09 -10.54
C GLY A 31 -3.43 14.18 -11.10
N ALA A 32 -3.06 13.11 -10.41
CA ALA A 32 -2.16 12.11 -10.96
C ALA A 32 -2.85 11.25 -12.03
N ASP A 33 -2.07 10.81 -13.03
CA ASP A 33 -2.41 9.63 -13.82
C ASP A 33 -2.11 8.39 -12.96
N VAL A 34 -3.00 7.40 -12.91
CA VAL A 34 -2.90 6.32 -11.93
C VAL A 34 -2.90 4.94 -12.59
N ALA A 35 -1.84 4.18 -12.35
CA ALA A 35 -1.82 2.74 -12.59
C ALA A 35 -2.33 2.00 -11.35
N ILE A 36 -3.29 1.11 -11.54
CA ILE A 36 -3.82 0.23 -10.50
C ILE A 36 -3.43 -1.23 -10.76
N HIS A 37 -3.38 -2.00 -9.69
CA HIS A 37 -2.93 -3.39 -9.74
C HIS A 37 -3.70 -4.25 -8.74
N ASP A 38 -3.97 -5.49 -9.12
CA ASP A 38 -4.28 -6.58 -8.18
C ASP A 38 -3.73 -7.91 -8.73
N LEU A 39 -3.77 -8.98 -7.93
CA LEU A 39 -3.28 -10.30 -8.32
C LEU A 39 -4.02 -10.84 -9.56
N THR A 40 -5.33 -10.63 -9.63
CA THR A 40 -6.21 -11.05 -10.74
C THR A 40 -7.18 -9.94 -11.12
N TRP A 41 -7.70 -10.03 -12.34
CA TRP A 41 -8.69 -9.07 -12.85
C TRP A 41 -9.97 -9.04 -12.01
N SER A 42 -10.39 -10.20 -11.49
CA SER A 42 -11.61 -10.34 -10.66
C SER A 42 -11.40 -10.09 -9.17
N ALA A 43 -10.18 -9.76 -8.71
CA ALA A 43 -9.88 -9.57 -7.30
C ALA A 43 -10.81 -8.59 -6.55
N PRO A 44 -11.27 -7.46 -7.17
CA PRO A 44 -12.20 -6.54 -6.52
C PRO A 44 -13.55 -7.16 -6.16
N ALA A 45 -14.00 -8.17 -6.91
CA ALA A 45 -15.29 -8.83 -6.66
C ALA A 45 -15.29 -9.72 -5.41
N LYS A 46 -14.12 -10.15 -4.92
CA LYS A 46 -14.00 -11.07 -3.77
C LYS A 46 -14.76 -10.62 -2.52
N TYR A 47 -14.85 -9.30 -2.29
CA TYR A 47 -15.57 -8.70 -1.17
C TYR A 47 -16.67 -7.72 -1.63
N GLY A 48 -17.10 -7.82 -2.89
CA GLY A 48 -18.21 -7.02 -3.41
C GLY A 48 -17.92 -5.54 -3.66
N GLU A 49 -16.64 -5.13 -3.66
CA GLU A 49 -16.26 -3.71 -3.79
C GLU A 49 -16.38 -3.19 -5.23
N ALA A 50 -16.16 -4.03 -6.24
CA ALA A 50 -16.39 -3.73 -7.66
C ALA A 50 -16.53 -5.04 -8.46
N ALA A 51 -17.06 -4.97 -9.66
CA ALA A 51 -17.20 -6.13 -10.54
C ALA A 51 -15.83 -6.71 -10.94
N ASP A 52 -14.89 -5.83 -11.28
CA ASP A 52 -13.54 -6.18 -11.71
C ASP A 52 -12.59 -4.97 -11.63
N LEU A 53 -11.32 -5.18 -11.97
CA LEU A 53 -10.30 -4.14 -11.95
C LEU A 53 -10.57 -3.04 -13.02
N GLY A 54 -11.21 -3.37 -14.14
CA GLY A 54 -11.60 -2.41 -15.15
C GLY A 54 -12.69 -1.46 -14.67
N ALA A 55 -13.63 -1.93 -13.85
CA ALA A 55 -14.64 -1.09 -13.21
C ALA A 55 -13.98 -0.10 -12.23
N VAL A 56 -12.97 -0.53 -11.47
CA VAL A 56 -12.18 0.34 -10.58
C VAL A 56 -11.42 1.39 -11.39
N ALA A 57 -10.74 0.99 -12.47
CA ALA A 57 -10.02 1.92 -13.34
C ALA A 57 -10.97 3.01 -13.91
N LYS A 58 -12.16 2.62 -14.37
CA LYS A 58 -13.18 3.56 -14.86
C LYS A 58 -13.65 4.53 -13.77
N ALA A 59 -13.80 4.05 -12.53
CA ALA A 59 -14.19 4.92 -11.42
C ALA A 59 -13.10 5.97 -11.15
N ILE A 60 -11.83 5.56 -11.08
CA ILE A 60 -10.68 6.44 -10.87
C ILE A 60 -10.51 7.47 -12.01
N ALA A 61 -10.72 7.05 -13.26
CA ALA A 61 -10.64 7.95 -14.43
C ALA A 61 -11.61 9.14 -14.37
N ARG A 62 -12.70 9.04 -13.60
CA ARG A 62 -13.67 10.15 -13.42
C ARG A 62 -13.07 11.38 -12.76
N HIS A 63 -11.93 11.25 -12.08
CA HIS A 63 -11.19 12.37 -11.50
C HIS A 63 -10.40 13.19 -12.54
N GLY A 64 -10.36 12.73 -13.81
CA GLY A 64 -9.85 13.47 -14.97
C GLY A 64 -8.43 13.11 -15.41
N GLY A 65 -7.73 12.23 -14.68
CA GLY A 65 -6.44 11.66 -15.09
C GLY A 65 -6.60 10.41 -15.95
N LYS A 66 -5.51 9.97 -16.60
CA LYS A 66 -5.46 8.68 -17.28
C LYS A 66 -5.34 7.56 -16.26
N THR A 67 -5.84 6.38 -16.60
CA THR A 67 -5.70 5.18 -15.78
C THR A 67 -5.20 4.00 -16.60
N ALA A 68 -4.38 3.16 -15.98
CA ALA A 68 -4.01 1.84 -16.48
C ALA A 68 -4.32 0.79 -15.41
N ALA A 69 -4.67 -0.43 -15.83
CA ALA A 69 -4.92 -1.54 -14.92
C ALA A 69 -4.04 -2.72 -15.33
N VAL A 70 -3.25 -3.23 -14.38
CA VAL A 70 -2.35 -4.35 -14.59
C VAL A 70 -2.59 -5.45 -13.55
N THR A 71 -2.29 -6.69 -13.90
CA THR A 71 -2.42 -7.83 -12.99
C THR A 71 -1.14 -8.64 -12.95
N GLY A 72 -0.85 -9.25 -11.80
CA GLY A 72 0.30 -10.15 -11.64
C GLY A 72 0.64 -10.42 -10.18
N ASN A 73 1.46 -11.43 -9.94
CA ASN A 73 2.02 -11.68 -8.62
C ASN A 73 3.23 -10.76 -8.40
N ILE A 74 3.16 -9.87 -7.41
CA ILE A 74 4.29 -8.99 -7.06
C ILE A 74 5.49 -9.76 -6.50
N GLY A 75 5.32 -10.99 -6.03
CA GLY A 75 6.39 -11.91 -5.62
C GLY A 75 7.13 -12.54 -6.81
N ASP A 76 6.64 -12.38 -8.03
CA ASP A 76 7.27 -12.85 -9.26
C ASP A 76 7.98 -11.71 -10.00
N LYS A 77 9.29 -11.80 -10.09
CA LYS A 77 10.14 -10.79 -10.74
C LYS A 77 9.77 -10.56 -12.23
N ALA A 78 9.40 -11.62 -12.94
CA ALA A 78 9.04 -11.51 -14.36
C ALA A 78 7.68 -10.83 -14.53
N ALA A 79 6.72 -11.16 -13.67
CA ALA A 79 5.42 -10.49 -13.64
C ALA A 79 5.57 -8.99 -13.30
N VAL A 80 6.42 -8.63 -12.33
CA VAL A 80 6.71 -7.24 -11.98
C VAL A 80 7.34 -6.48 -13.14
N ALA A 81 8.30 -7.09 -13.85
CA ALA A 81 8.92 -6.47 -15.02
C ALA A 81 7.89 -6.20 -16.13
N LYS A 82 7.03 -7.18 -16.42
CA LYS A 82 5.94 -7.04 -17.39
C LYS A 82 4.95 -5.94 -17.01
N MET A 83 4.52 -5.91 -15.77
CA MET A 83 3.62 -4.83 -15.28
C MET A 83 4.24 -3.45 -15.45
N ARG A 84 5.55 -3.32 -15.18
CA ARG A 84 6.25 -2.06 -15.40
C ARG A 84 6.21 -1.64 -16.87
N GLU A 85 6.52 -2.53 -17.80
CA GLU A 85 6.48 -2.25 -19.25
C GLU A 85 5.08 -1.79 -19.69
N GLU A 86 4.03 -2.48 -19.24
CA GLU A 86 2.63 -2.12 -19.54
C GLU A 86 2.26 -0.74 -18.98
N ILE A 87 2.66 -0.42 -17.76
CA ILE A 87 2.40 0.89 -17.15
C ILE A 87 3.15 2.00 -17.87
N GLU A 88 4.46 1.81 -18.12
CA GLU A 88 5.28 2.81 -18.78
C GLU A 88 4.84 3.06 -20.24
N ALA A 89 4.34 2.05 -20.93
CA ALA A 89 3.76 2.20 -22.26
C ALA A 89 2.44 2.99 -22.26
N ALA A 90 1.62 2.82 -21.22
CA ALA A 90 0.30 3.47 -21.13
C ALA A 90 0.37 4.90 -20.56
N LEU A 91 1.18 5.12 -19.53
CA LEU A 91 1.17 6.36 -18.74
C LEU A 91 2.52 7.07 -18.70
N GLY A 92 3.60 6.41 -19.12
CA GLY A 92 4.96 6.91 -18.96
C GLY A 92 5.61 6.49 -17.63
N ARG A 93 6.76 7.10 -17.33
CA ARG A 93 7.55 6.79 -16.12
C ARG A 93 6.76 7.06 -14.85
N VAL A 94 6.79 6.11 -13.93
CA VAL A 94 6.18 6.25 -12.61
C VAL A 94 6.98 7.25 -11.75
N ASP A 95 6.30 8.27 -11.23
CA ASP A 95 6.83 9.28 -10.31
C ASP A 95 6.55 8.96 -8.85
N ILE A 96 5.42 8.28 -8.60
CA ILE A 96 4.92 7.95 -7.26
C ILE A 96 4.65 6.44 -7.22
N LEU A 97 5.32 5.73 -6.32
CA LEU A 97 5.10 4.30 -6.09
C LEU A 97 4.49 4.09 -4.70
N VAL A 98 3.33 3.42 -4.64
CA VAL A 98 2.71 3.01 -3.37
C VAL A 98 2.67 1.48 -3.31
N ASN A 99 3.49 0.90 -2.43
CA ASN A 99 3.51 -0.54 -2.17
C ASN A 99 2.48 -0.88 -1.10
N CYS A 100 1.23 -1.15 -1.53
CA CYS A 100 0.10 -1.46 -0.66
C CYS A 100 -0.36 -2.93 -0.74
N ALA A 101 0.03 -3.68 -1.78
CA ALA A 101 -0.27 -5.10 -1.86
C ALA A 101 0.30 -5.87 -0.67
N GLY A 102 -0.43 -6.89 -0.23
CA GLY A 102 -0.08 -7.72 0.93
C GLY A 102 -1.20 -7.81 1.96
N GLY A 103 -0.84 -8.26 3.15
CA GLY A 103 -1.75 -8.45 4.28
C GLY A 103 -1.46 -9.75 5.02
N ASP A 104 -2.22 -9.99 6.09
CA ASP A 104 -2.18 -11.22 6.86
C ASP A 104 -3.01 -12.31 6.13
N ILE A 105 -2.42 -12.83 5.04
CA ILE A 105 -3.04 -13.79 4.12
C ILE A 105 -2.05 -14.92 3.88
N GLY A 106 -2.41 -16.11 4.34
CA GLY A 106 -1.63 -17.33 4.17
C GLY A 106 -1.82 -17.99 2.79
N ALA A 107 -1.28 -19.17 2.64
CA ALA A 107 -1.24 -19.94 1.41
C ALA A 107 -2.63 -20.30 0.85
N SER A 108 -3.61 -20.53 1.76
CA SER A 108 -5.00 -20.81 1.39
C SER A 108 -5.78 -19.57 0.88
N GLY A 109 -5.18 -18.37 0.94
CA GLY A 109 -5.85 -17.11 0.61
C GLY A 109 -6.75 -16.55 1.72
N GLY A 110 -6.74 -17.17 2.90
CA GLY A 110 -7.34 -16.72 4.15
C GLY A 110 -6.29 -16.30 5.18
N LYS A 111 -6.71 -15.99 6.40
CA LYS A 111 -5.76 -15.86 7.51
C LYS A 111 -5.16 -17.22 7.85
N PRO A 112 -3.86 -17.28 8.22
CA PRO A 112 -3.30 -18.49 8.80
C PRO A 112 -4.07 -18.94 10.05
N ASP A 113 -4.15 -20.23 10.26
CA ASP A 113 -4.70 -20.83 11.48
C ASP A 113 -3.93 -22.13 11.78
N PRO A 114 -3.14 -22.20 12.87
CA PRO A 114 -2.84 -21.13 13.83
C PRO A 114 -2.02 -19.99 13.21
N ASN A 115 -2.13 -18.78 13.79
CA ASN A 115 -1.41 -17.56 13.35
C ASN A 115 -0.55 -16.98 14.49
N ASP A 116 -0.03 -17.83 15.35
CA ASP A 116 0.86 -17.48 16.47
C ASP A 116 2.34 -17.71 16.13
N ALA A 117 3.22 -17.45 17.09
CA ALA A 117 4.67 -17.51 16.90
C ALA A 117 5.24 -18.93 16.76
N LEU A 118 4.52 -19.96 17.23
CA LEU A 118 5.03 -21.33 17.37
C LEU A 118 4.34 -22.32 16.45
N GLY A 119 3.07 -22.10 16.16
CA GLY A 119 2.23 -23.04 15.43
C GLY A 119 1.95 -22.72 13.96
N ILE A 120 2.28 -21.50 13.50
CA ILE A 120 1.98 -21.11 12.11
C ILE A 120 2.64 -22.04 11.09
N PRO A 121 1.90 -22.57 10.09
CA PRO A 121 2.44 -23.44 9.06
C PRO A 121 3.53 -22.79 8.20
N LEU A 122 4.51 -23.57 7.77
CA LEU A 122 5.64 -23.06 6.97
C LEU A 122 5.19 -22.50 5.61
N GLU A 123 4.17 -23.11 5.00
CA GLU A 123 3.57 -22.63 3.75
C GLU A 123 2.93 -21.25 3.92
N ASP A 124 2.33 -20.98 5.07
CA ASP A 124 1.76 -19.66 5.38
C ASP A 124 2.88 -18.63 5.62
N ILE A 125 3.96 -19.01 6.31
CA ILE A 125 5.14 -18.14 6.46
C ILE A 125 5.70 -17.76 5.10
N ARG A 126 5.82 -18.71 4.18
CA ARG A 126 6.31 -18.46 2.82
C ARG A 126 5.39 -17.52 2.06
N ALA A 127 4.08 -17.78 2.04
CA ALA A 127 3.09 -16.94 1.38
C ALA A 127 3.08 -15.51 1.94
N LEU A 128 3.10 -15.36 3.26
CA LEU A 128 3.20 -14.06 3.92
C LEU A 128 4.48 -13.31 3.53
N THR A 129 5.62 -14.01 3.50
CA THR A 129 6.93 -13.42 3.15
C THR A 129 6.93 -12.94 1.69
N GLU A 130 6.43 -13.78 0.79
CA GLU A 130 6.36 -13.47 -0.63
C GLU A 130 5.48 -12.24 -0.90
N ASN A 131 4.27 -12.22 -0.33
CA ASN A 131 3.31 -11.17 -0.56
C ASN A 131 3.63 -9.82 0.13
N ASN A 132 4.28 -9.84 1.29
CA ASN A 132 4.51 -8.60 2.07
C ASN A 132 5.91 -8.03 1.91
N LEU A 133 6.96 -8.88 1.92
CA LEU A 133 8.34 -8.41 1.92
C LEU A 133 8.98 -8.54 0.53
N TYR A 134 9.00 -9.73 -0.06
CA TYR A 134 9.63 -9.94 -1.37
C TYR A 134 8.93 -9.10 -2.45
N GLY A 135 7.59 -9.11 -2.47
CA GLY A 135 6.83 -8.29 -3.41
C GLY A 135 7.17 -6.81 -3.31
N THR A 136 7.23 -6.25 -2.10
CA THR A 136 7.64 -4.85 -1.89
C THR A 136 9.05 -4.59 -2.43
N ILE A 137 10.01 -5.48 -2.15
CA ILE A 137 11.40 -5.35 -2.61
C ILE A 137 11.47 -5.43 -4.15
N LEU A 138 10.84 -6.42 -4.77
CA LEU A 138 10.87 -6.61 -6.22
C LEU A 138 10.23 -5.44 -6.97
N VAL A 139 9.11 -4.91 -6.47
CA VAL A 139 8.48 -3.72 -7.05
C VAL A 139 9.39 -2.49 -6.90
N CYS A 140 10.03 -2.28 -5.74
CA CYS A 140 11.02 -1.22 -5.59
C CYS A 140 12.20 -1.38 -6.55
N GLN A 141 12.74 -2.61 -6.72
CA GLN A 141 13.83 -2.89 -7.66
C GLN A 141 13.47 -2.58 -9.12
N ALA A 142 12.21 -2.75 -9.49
CA ALA A 142 11.74 -2.44 -10.83
C ALA A 142 11.53 -0.93 -11.06
N PHE A 143 10.93 -0.22 -10.12
CA PHE A 143 10.44 1.14 -10.33
C PHE A 143 11.34 2.23 -9.78
N VAL A 144 12.19 1.96 -8.78
CA VAL A 144 13.08 3.00 -8.19
C VAL A 144 14.25 3.39 -9.12
N PRO A 145 14.92 2.47 -9.84
CA PRO A 145 16.02 2.87 -10.72
C PRO A 145 15.66 3.93 -11.78
N PRO A 146 14.48 3.87 -12.45
CA PRO A 146 14.07 4.98 -13.32
C PRO A 146 13.84 6.31 -12.61
N MET A 147 13.36 6.29 -11.34
CA MET A 147 13.22 7.51 -10.53
C MET A 147 14.60 8.11 -10.21
N VAL A 148 15.57 7.27 -9.83
CA VAL A 148 16.96 7.66 -9.59
C VAL A 148 17.57 8.30 -10.84
N LYS A 149 17.42 7.66 -12.01
CA LYS A 149 17.90 8.20 -13.29
C LYS A 149 17.28 9.55 -13.63
N ALA A 150 16.05 9.80 -13.23
CA ALA A 150 15.32 11.05 -13.46
C ALA A 150 15.58 12.12 -12.38
N GLY A 151 16.31 11.79 -11.30
CA GLY A 151 16.55 12.70 -10.19
C GLY A 151 15.29 13.05 -9.38
N SER A 152 14.23 12.27 -9.48
CA SER A 152 12.96 12.58 -8.79
C SER A 152 12.06 11.35 -8.65
N GLY A 153 11.44 11.21 -7.49
CA GLY A 153 10.46 10.17 -7.21
C GLY A 153 9.98 10.17 -5.75
N SER A 154 8.84 9.56 -5.50
CA SER A 154 8.32 9.32 -4.15
C SER A 154 7.85 7.88 -4.02
N VAL A 155 8.44 7.15 -3.09
CA VAL A 155 8.05 5.76 -2.75
C VAL A 155 7.40 5.76 -1.38
N ILE A 156 6.21 5.17 -1.29
CA ILE A 156 5.48 5.01 -0.03
C ILE A 156 5.20 3.51 0.19
N ASN A 157 5.84 2.94 1.20
CA ASN A 157 5.61 1.56 1.59
C ASN A 157 4.55 1.49 2.68
N ILE A 158 3.61 0.56 2.58
CA ILE A 158 2.59 0.40 3.62
C ILE A 158 3.07 -0.61 4.65
N GLY A 159 3.41 -0.07 5.83
CA GLY A 159 3.70 -0.80 7.05
C GLY A 159 2.45 -1.32 7.75
N SER A 160 2.47 -1.33 9.07
CA SER A 160 1.32 -1.62 9.94
C SER A 160 1.64 -1.15 11.36
N ALA A 161 0.66 -0.70 12.12
CA ALA A 161 0.81 -0.46 13.56
C ALA A 161 1.31 -1.73 14.29
N ALA A 162 0.85 -2.92 13.87
CA ALA A 162 1.31 -4.21 14.40
C ALA A 162 2.83 -4.44 14.30
N ALA A 163 3.53 -3.71 13.43
CA ALA A 163 5.00 -3.76 13.33
C ALA A 163 5.73 -2.99 14.45
N GLN A 164 5.01 -2.26 15.28
CA GLN A 164 5.57 -1.31 16.24
C GLN A 164 5.32 -1.67 17.70
N PHE A 165 4.50 -2.68 17.94
CA PHE A 165 4.27 -3.26 19.26
C PHE A 165 4.17 -4.79 19.17
N TRP A 166 4.18 -5.47 20.31
CA TRP A 166 4.05 -6.92 20.36
C TRP A 166 2.62 -7.38 20.03
N VAL A 167 2.51 -8.48 19.32
CA VAL A 167 1.25 -9.16 19.01
C VAL A 167 1.39 -10.65 19.27
N THR A 168 0.30 -11.31 19.64
CA THR A 168 0.25 -12.76 19.84
C THR A 168 -0.43 -13.50 18.69
N ASN A 169 -1.10 -12.76 17.81
CA ASN A 169 -1.74 -13.27 16.60
C ASN A 169 -1.32 -12.41 15.41
N GLY A 170 -1.03 -13.01 14.26
CA GLY A 170 -0.44 -12.32 13.12
C GLY A 170 1.05 -12.00 13.31
N VAL A 171 1.77 -12.83 14.05
CA VAL A 171 3.15 -12.56 14.47
C VAL A 171 4.11 -12.45 13.28
N ILE A 172 4.00 -13.38 12.31
CA ILE A 172 4.85 -13.34 11.11
C ILE A 172 4.50 -12.12 10.26
N TYR A 173 3.22 -11.80 10.09
CA TYR A 173 2.81 -10.57 9.40
C TYR A 173 3.40 -9.32 10.06
N ALA A 174 3.33 -9.21 11.39
CA ALA A 174 3.89 -8.08 12.13
C ALA A 174 5.41 -7.97 11.94
N ALA A 175 6.14 -9.09 12.02
CA ALA A 175 7.58 -9.15 11.78
C ALA A 175 7.95 -8.73 10.36
N LEU A 176 7.19 -9.17 9.35
CA LEU A 176 7.40 -8.77 7.95
C LEU A 176 7.12 -7.29 7.72
N LYS A 177 6.10 -6.72 8.37
CA LYS A 177 5.83 -5.28 8.30
C LYS A 177 6.91 -4.46 9.02
N ALA A 178 7.51 -4.97 10.08
CA ALA A 178 8.71 -4.37 10.69
C ALA A 178 9.91 -4.41 9.71
N ALA A 179 10.10 -5.51 8.99
CA ALA A 179 11.12 -5.62 7.95
C ALA A 179 10.88 -4.60 6.81
N VAL A 180 9.64 -4.41 6.35
CA VAL A 180 9.28 -3.37 5.35
C VAL A 180 9.62 -1.96 5.86
N ILE A 181 9.33 -1.66 7.12
CA ILE A 181 9.68 -0.38 7.76
C ILE A 181 11.21 -0.18 7.76
N HIS A 182 11.97 -1.21 8.14
CA HIS A 182 13.43 -1.11 8.13
C HIS A 182 13.99 -1.00 6.70
N TYR A 183 13.48 -1.78 5.76
CA TYR A 183 13.82 -1.68 4.33
C TYR A 183 13.56 -0.27 3.78
N THR A 184 12.46 0.38 4.17
CA THR A 184 12.14 1.76 3.81
C THR A 184 13.26 2.72 4.22
N ARG A 185 13.78 2.61 5.44
CA ARG A 185 14.89 3.43 5.95
C ARG A 185 16.18 3.18 5.16
N CYS A 186 16.51 1.93 4.91
CA CYS A 186 17.70 1.54 4.14
C CYS A 186 17.61 2.06 2.69
N LEU A 187 16.48 1.88 2.02
CA LEU A 187 16.29 2.36 0.66
C LEU A 187 16.33 3.90 0.60
N ALA A 188 15.70 4.58 1.58
CA ALA A 188 15.77 6.04 1.68
C ALA A 188 17.23 6.53 1.80
N ALA A 189 18.03 5.89 2.64
CA ALA A 189 19.45 6.22 2.78
C ALA A 189 20.23 6.01 1.47
N ALA A 190 19.92 4.94 0.73
CA ALA A 190 20.59 4.58 -0.52
C ALA A 190 20.31 5.56 -1.66
N VAL A 191 19.09 6.16 -1.73
CA VAL A 191 18.66 6.98 -2.88
C VAL A 191 18.48 8.46 -2.56
N ARG A 192 18.78 8.91 -1.35
CA ARG A 192 18.55 10.31 -0.93
C ARG A 192 19.35 11.33 -1.72
N THR A 193 20.55 10.98 -2.17
CA THR A 193 21.42 11.84 -2.99
C THR A 193 20.90 12.01 -4.41
N GLU A 194 20.01 11.12 -4.83
CA GLU A 194 19.45 11.06 -6.18
C GLU A 194 18.06 11.72 -6.28
N GLY A 195 17.66 12.50 -5.28
CA GLY A 195 16.39 13.23 -5.30
C GLY A 195 15.14 12.34 -5.16
N VAL A 196 15.29 11.08 -4.76
CA VAL A 196 14.18 10.16 -4.52
C VAL A 196 13.89 10.06 -3.02
N ARG A 197 12.63 10.21 -2.64
CA ARG A 197 12.16 10.08 -1.26
C ARG A 197 11.52 8.71 -1.06
N VAL A 198 11.79 8.10 0.08
CA VAL A 198 11.19 6.80 0.45
C VAL A 198 10.68 6.89 1.87
N ASN A 199 9.39 6.70 2.07
CA ASN A 199 8.75 6.76 3.39
C ASN A 199 7.81 5.58 3.59
N ALA A 200 7.32 5.39 4.80
CA ALA A 200 6.27 4.42 5.10
C ALA A 200 5.05 5.11 5.72
N VAL A 201 3.87 4.60 5.43
CA VAL A 201 2.65 4.82 6.21
C VAL A 201 2.37 3.55 6.98
N SER A 202 2.04 3.68 8.26
CA SER A 202 1.79 2.57 9.18
C SER A 202 0.35 2.67 9.72
N PRO A 203 -0.62 2.03 9.02
CA PRO A 203 -2.03 2.06 9.41
C PRO A 203 -2.28 1.35 10.72
N GLY A 204 -3.20 1.90 11.52
CA GLY A 204 -3.93 1.18 12.55
C GLY A 204 -5.02 0.27 11.97
N ALA A 205 -5.86 -0.26 12.83
CA ALA A 205 -7.03 -1.03 12.41
C ALA A 205 -7.97 -0.13 11.58
N THR A 206 -8.16 -0.48 10.31
CA THR A 206 -8.87 0.36 9.32
C THR A 206 -10.02 -0.42 8.70
N LYS A 207 -11.18 0.20 8.58
CA LYS A 207 -12.39 -0.38 8.01
C LYS A 207 -12.21 -0.62 6.51
N THR A 208 -12.27 -1.87 6.11
CA THR A 208 -12.33 -2.29 4.72
C THR A 208 -13.24 -3.52 4.64
N ALA A 209 -13.82 -3.80 3.48
CA ALA A 209 -14.68 -4.98 3.33
C ALA A 209 -13.95 -6.28 3.74
N ARG A 210 -12.64 -6.40 3.45
CA ARG A 210 -11.83 -7.53 3.94
C ARG A 210 -11.68 -7.52 5.46
N PHE A 211 -11.45 -6.37 6.08
CA PHE A 211 -11.31 -6.26 7.54
C PHE A 211 -12.57 -6.77 8.23
N GLU A 212 -13.74 -6.35 7.78
CA GLU A 212 -15.03 -6.75 8.32
C GLU A 212 -15.33 -8.24 8.07
N ALA A 213 -14.98 -8.75 6.87
CA ALA A 213 -15.22 -10.15 6.52
C ALA A 213 -14.31 -11.16 7.24
N THR A 214 -13.15 -10.73 7.78
CA THR A 214 -12.13 -11.64 8.34
C THR A 214 -11.85 -11.46 9.83
N ARG A 215 -12.61 -10.60 10.52
CA ARG A 215 -12.39 -10.30 11.94
C ARG A 215 -13.72 -10.15 12.68
N VAL A 216 -13.68 -10.44 13.97
CA VAL A 216 -14.72 -9.96 14.88
C VAL A 216 -14.47 -8.46 15.10
N VAL A 217 -15.39 -7.63 14.64
CA VAL A 217 -15.31 -6.18 14.79
C VAL A 217 -16.02 -5.71 16.05
N ASP A 218 -15.47 -4.71 16.71
CA ASP A 218 -16.11 -4.03 17.83
C ASP A 218 -17.12 -3.01 17.26
N PRO A 219 -18.44 -3.17 17.47
CA PRO A 219 -19.43 -2.26 16.92
C PRO A 219 -19.26 -0.82 17.39
N GLN A 220 -18.73 -0.59 18.60
CA GLN A 220 -18.52 0.75 19.13
C GLN A 220 -17.40 1.49 18.38
N LYS A 221 -16.41 0.77 17.87
CA LYS A 221 -15.32 1.32 17.08
C LYS A 221 -15.67 1.54 15.60
N MET A 222 -16.82 1.04 15.15
CA MET A 222 -17.29 1.23 13.78
C MET A 222 -17.91 2.60 13.53
N ASP A 223 -18.31 3.32 14.57
CA ASP A 223 -18.92 4.65 14.44
C ASP A 223 -17.83 5.73 14.22
N SER A 224 -17.81 6.30 13.04
CA SER A 224 -16.88 7.38 12.67
C SER A 224 -17.40 8.79 13.00
N SER A 225 -18.64 8.90 13.42
CA SER A 225 -19.22 10.19 13.83
C SER A 225 -18.75 10.65 15.22
N ILE A 226 -18.18 9.73 16.01
CA ILE A 226 -17.67 10.02 17.34
C ILE A 226 -16.39 10.87 17.25
N LYS A 227 -16.23 11.81 18.18
CA LYS A 227 -15.02 12.65 18.28
C LYS A 227 -13.80 11.89 18.79
N SER A 228 -14.00 10.73 19.41
CA SER A 228 -12.92 9.90 19.96
C SER A 228 -12.07 9.32 18.84
N LEU A 229 -10.76 9.28 19.02
CA LEU A 229 -9.84 8.56 18.16
C LEU A 229 -9.75 7.06 18.49
N ILE A 230 -10.43 6.59 19.55
CA ILE A 230 -10.57 5.17 19.90
C ILE A 230 -11.65 4.55 19.00
N ARG A 231 -11.36 4.48 17.71
CA ARG A 231 -12.20 3.91 16.67
C ARG A 231 -11.35 3.26 15.59
N TYR A 232 -11.96 2.52 14.70
CA TYR A 232 -11.27 2.10 13.48
C TYR A 232 -11.08 3.29 12.53
N GLY A 233 -9.92 3.35 11.87
CA GLY A 233 -9.67 4.36 10.85
C GLY A 233 -10.50 4.14 9.58
N GLU A 234 -10.74 5.20 8.83
CA GLU A 234 -11.31 5.14 7.49
C GLU A 234 -10.20 4.97 6.44
N PRO A 235 -10.45 4.26 5.32
CA PRO A 235 -9.48 4.15 4.23
C PRO A 235 -8.97 5.49 3.72
N GLU A 236 -9.82 6.50 3.70
CA GLU A 236 -9.53 7.87 3.24
C GLU A 236 -8.49 8.56 4.14
N GLU A 237 -8.50 8.30 5.45
CA GLU A 237 -7.51 8.86 6.38
C GLU A 237 -6.11 8.32 6.09
N MET A 238 -6.01 7.05 5.68
CA MET A 238 -4.75 6.44 5.23
C MET A 238 -4.33 7.01 3.86
N ALA A 239 -5.30 7.21 2.97
CA ALA A 239 -5.06 7.77 1.64
C ALA A 239 -4.56 9.22 1.71
N ASP A 240 -5.06 10.04 2.63
CA ASP A 240 -4.58 11.41 2.85
C ASP A 240 -3.12 11.45 3.32
N ALA A 241 -2.72 10.54 4.21
CA ALA A 241 -1.33 10.42 4.65
C ALA A 241 -0.40 10.02 3.48
N VAL A 242 -0.83 9.08 2.64
CA VAL A 242 -0.11 8.68 1.42
C VAL A 242 -0.01 9.86 0.45
N ALA A 243 -1.10 10.57 0.22
CA ALA A 243 -1.13 11.74 -0.68
C ALA A 243 -0.19 12.85 -0.20
N PHE A 244 -0.13 13.12 1.11
CA PHE A 244 0.83 14.06 1.68
C PHE A 244 2.28 13.64 1.39
N LEU A 245 2.63 12.37 1.62
CA LEU A 245 3.97 11.86 1.36
C LEU A 245 4.30 11.76 -0.14
N ALA A 246 3.31 11.58 -1.01
CA ALA A 246 3.47 11.59 -2.45
C ALA A 246 3.78 13.00 -3.00
N GLY A 247 3.16 14.02 -2.42
CA GLY A 247 3.15 15.38 -2.92
C GLY A 247 4.37 16.23 -2.57
N PRO A 248 4.39 17.47 -3.07
CA PRO A 248 5.51 18.40 -2.87
C PRO A 248 5.61 18.94 -1.44
N ARG A 249 4.54 18.82 -0.64
CA ARG A 249 4.53 19.29 0.75
C ARG A 249 5.45 18.50 1.67
N SER A 250 5.85 17.28 1.26
CA SER A 250 6.78 16.40 1.97
C SER A 250 8.18 16.33 1.35
N LYS A 251 8.58 17.35 0.57
CA LYS A 251 9.84 17.35 -0.21
C LYS A 251 11.12 17.16 0.62
N TYR A 252 11.08 17.40 1.92
CA TYR A 252 12.23 17.23 2.83
C TYR A 252 12.03 16.07 3.82
N ILE A 253 11.05 15.17 3.55
CA ILE A 253 10.73 14.01 4.37
C ILE A 253 11.16 12.75 3.62
N SER A 254 12.14 12.00 4.17
CA SER A 254 12.58 10.71 3.66
C SER A 254 13.06 9.83 4.81
N GLY A 255 12.84 8.51 4.72
CA GLY A 255 13.18 7.53 5.73
C GLY A 255 12.22 7.50 6.94
N GLN A 256 11.09 8.20 6.87
CA GLN A 256 10.15 8.33 7.99
C GLN A 256 9.03 7.30 7.92
N VAL A 257 8.46 7.02 9.10
CA VAL A 257 7.28 6.18 9.26
C VAL A 257 6.17 7.05 9.85
N LEU A 258 5.17 7.36 9.03
CA LEU A 258 4.00 8.09 9.48
C LEU A 258 2.95 7.09 9.99
N ARG A 259 2.72 7.08 11.29
CA ARG A 259 1.66 6.30 11.92
C ARG A 259 0.32 6.99 11.75
N VAL A 260 -0.68 6.24 11.30
CA VAL A 260 -2.07 6.69 11.14
C VAL A 260 -2.95 5.67 11.85
N ASP A 261 -2.99 5.74 13.17
CA ASP A 261 -3.52 4.72 14.06
C ASP A 261 -4.39 5.28 15.20
N GLY A 262 -4.82 6.55 15.10
CA GLY A 262 -5.60 7.20 16.14
C GLY A 262 -4.86 7.38 17.47
N GLY A 263 -3.53 7.28 17.47
CA GLY A 263 -2.71 7.36 18.68
C GLY A 263 -2.65 6.04 19.48
N GLU A 264 -2.98 4.91 18.88
CA GLU A 264 -2.86 3.58 19.51
C GLU A 264 -1.40 3.28 19.89
N THR A 265 -0.44 3.77 19.08
CA THR A 265 0.99 3.57 19.30
C THR A 265 1.67 4.89 19.70
N LEU A 266 1.91 5.11 20.98
CA LEU A 266 2.41 6.38 21.54
C LEU A 266 3.92 6.39 21.85
N PHE A 267 4.69 5.36 21.52
CA PHE A 267 6.13 5.35 21.76
C PHE A 267 6.93 5.94 20.60
N PRO A 268 8.17 6.43 20.84
CA PRO A 268 9.09 6.80 19.78
C PRO A 268 9.31 5.62 18.83
N GLY A 269 9.23 5.83 17.55
CA GLY A 269 9.42 4.79 16.52
C GLY A 269 10.89 4.63 16.14
#